data_8455b5e0ab4b14ac5117e69df40bb110
#
_entry.id   8455b5e0ab4b14ac5117e69df40bb110
#
_cell.length_a   1.000
_cell.length_b   1.000
_cell.length_c   1.000
_cell.angle_alpha   90.00
_cell.angle_beta   90.00
_cell.angle_gamma   90.00
#
_symmetry.space_group_name_H-M   'P 1'
#
loop_
_entity.id
_entity.type
_entity.pdbx_description
1 polymer ?
#
loop_
_entity_poly.entity_id
_entity_poly.type
_entity_poly.pdbx_seq_one_letter_code
_entity_poly.pdbx_strand_id
1 'polypeptide(L)'
;RDEDLMDAANMIAGEKVHIVDNNNGERFETYIIKGERGSGCICLNGAAARKVQVGDIVIIMSYAMMDFEEAKSFKPTVVFPDSAMNKIV
;
A
#
# COMPACT_ATOMS: atom_id res chain seq x y z
N ARG A 1 0.64 8.70 -1.35
CA ARG A 1 -0.59 7.87 -1.30
C ARG A 1 -1.67 8.61 -0.52
N ASP A 2 -2.92 8.31 -0.84
CA ASP A 2 -4.07 8.91 -0.17
C ASP A 2 -4.03 8.64 1.34
N GLU A 3 -4.14 9.69 2.15
CA GLU A 3 -4.05 9.55 3.60
C GLU A 3 -5.23 8.75 4.19
N ASP A 4 -6.41 8.81 3.56
CA ASP A 4 -7.54 8.00 4.01
C ASP A 4 -7.25 6.50 3.82
N LEU A 5 -6.62 6.14 2.71
CA LEU A 5 -6.19 4.76 2.48
C LEU A 5 -5.11 4.34 3.47
N MET A 6 -4.18 5.23 3.78
CA MET A 6 -3.13 4.98 4.77
C MET A 6 -3.72 4.74 6.15
N ASP A 7 -4.65 5.57 6.58
CA ASP A 7 -5.30 5.44 7.89
C ASP A 7 -6.08 4.12 7.98
N ALA A 8 -6.84 3.79 6.94
CA ALA A 8 -7.62 2.56 6.92
C ALA A 8 -6.74 1.32 6.98
N ALA A 9 -5.58 1.37 6.35
CA ALA A 9 -4.63 0.24 6.35
C ALA A 9 -3.68 0.26 7.55
N ASN A 10 -3.80 1.25 8.43
CA ASN A 10 -2.93 1.43 9.60
C ASN A 10 -1.46 1.62 9.19
N MET A 11 -1.24 2.45 8.18
CA MET A 11 0.08 2.79 7.66
C MET A 11 0.38 4.27 7.87
N ILE A 12 1.65 4.61 8.00
CA ILE A 12 2.08 5.99 8.20
C ILE A 12 3.10 6.39 7.14
N ALA A 13 3.23 7.70 6.91
CA ALA A 13 4.24 8.23 5.99
C ALA A 13 5.64 7.83 6.45
N GLY A 14 6.49 7.49 5.50
CA GLY A 14 7.85 7.04 5.78
C GLY A 14 7.99 5.55 6.08
N GLU A 15 6.87 4.84 6.23
CA GLU A 15 6.89 3.40 6.48
C GLU A 15 7.35 2.65 5.23
N LYS A 16 8.22 1.66 5.42
CA LYS A 16 8.68 0.80 4.34
C LYS A 16 7.59 -0.20 3.96
N VAL A 17 7.35 -0.34 2.67
CA VAL A 17 6.34 -1.28 2.15
C VAL A 17 6.90 -2.07 0.99
N HIS A 18 6.33 -3.26 0.77
CA HIS A 18 6.51 -4.03 -0.46
C HIS A 18 5.31 -3.78 -1.36
N ILE A 19 5.58 -3.64 -2.64
CA ILE A 19 4.54 -3.49 -3.66
C ILE A 19 4.68 -4.63 -4.66
N VAL A 20 3.57 -5.29 -4.92
CA VAL A 20 3.47 -6.33 -5.95
C VAL A 20 2.49 -5.85 -7.00
N ASP A 21 2.91 -5.86 -8.26
CA ASP A 21 2.06 -5.48 -9.38
C ASP A 21 1.44 -6.76 -9.97
N ASN A 22 0.12 -6.88 -9.88
CA ASN A 22 -0.59 -8.06 -10.36
C ASN A 22 -0.55 -8.21 -11.87
N ASN A 23 -0.35 -7.11 -12.60
CA ASN A 23 -0.41 -7.13 -14.05
C ASN A 23 0.89 -7.60 -14.69
N ASN A 24 2.04 -7.29 -14.09
CA ASN A 24 3.33 -7.65 -14.68
C ASN A 24 4.21 -8.52 -13.79
N GLY A 25 3.77 -8.82 -12.57
CA GLY A 25 4.51 -9.67 -11.65
C GLY A 25 5.69 -9.02 -10.97
N GLU A 26 5.91 -7.73 -11.18
CA GLU A 26 7.01 -7.01 -10.54
C GLU A 26 6.78 -6.89 -9.04
N ARG A 27 7.89 -6.95 -8.29
CA ARG A 27 7.88 -6.86 -6.84
C ARG A 27 9.03 -5.98 -6.40
N PHE A 28 8.76 -4.97 -5.59
CA PHE A 28 9.79 -4.03 -5.16
C PHE A 28 9.45 -3.42 -3.80
N GLU A 29 10.44 -2.78 -3.20
CA GLU A 29 10.31 -2.12 -1.91
C GLU A 29 10.35 -0.60 -2.12
N THR A 30 9.57 0.11 -1.32
CA THR A 30 9.58 1.56 -1.30
C THR A 30 9.11 2.02 0.07
N TYR A 31 8.92 3.32 0.25
CA TYR A 31 8.35 3.87 1.48
C TYR A 31 7.17 4.75 1.14
N ILE A 32 6.29 4.93 2.13
CA ILE A 32 5.05 5.66 1.94
C ILE A 32 5.31 7.17 1.92
N ILE A 33 4.79 7.84 0.91
CA ILE A 33 4.74 9.30 0.83
C ILE A 33 3.27 9.70 0.92
N LYS A 34 2.97 10.60 1.86
CA LYS A 34 1.60 11.04 2.09
C LYS A 34 1.08 11.84 0.89
N GLY A 35 -0.10 11.46 0.39
CA GLY A 35 -0.80 12.19 -0.64
C GLY A 35 -1.99 12.94 -0.05
N GLU A 36 -2.73 13.62 -0.91
CA GLU A 36 -3.90 14.37 -0.49
C GLU A 36 -5.01 13.42 -0.03
N ARG A 37 -5.61 13.74 1.13
CA ARG A 37 -6.67 12.93 1.72
C ARG A 37 -7.90 12.93 0.81
N GLY A 38 -8.42 11.74 0.56
CA GLY A 38 -9.59 11.56 -0.29
C GLY A 38 -9.32 11.59 -1.79
N SER A 39 -8.05 11.74 -2.20
CA SER A 39 -7.69 11.82 -3.62
C SER A 39 -7.72 10.46 -4.33
N GLY A 40 -7.61 9.36 -3.59
CA GLY A 40 -7.44 8.03 -4.18
C GLY A 40 -6.06 7.84 -4.82
N CYS A 41 -5.12 8.73 -4.54
CA CYS A 41 -3.82 8.73 -5.22
C CYS A 41 -2.93 7.59 -4.76
N ILE A 42 -2.46 6.80 -5.72
CA ILE A 42 -1.38 5.83 -5.53
C ILE A 42 -0.37 6.13 -6.62
N CYS A 43 0.63 6.94 -6.29
CA CYS A 43 1.64 7.39 -7.23
C CYS A 43 3.01 6.85 -6.83
N LEU A 44 3.78 6.43 -7.83
CA LEU A 44 5.14 5.94 -7.65
C LEU A 44 6.09 6.89 -8.36
N ASN A 45 7.15 7.26 -7.66
CA ASN A 45 8.13 8.23 -8.15
C ASN A 45 9.50 7.57 -8.31
N GLY A 46 10.36 8.21 -9.12
CA GLY A 46 11.73 7.75 -9.31
C GLY A 46 11.81 6.40 -10.00
N ALA A 47 12.73 5.56 -9.56
CA ALA A 47 12.96 4.25 -10.18
C ALA A 47 11.75 3.33 -10.07
N ALA A 48 10.96 3.46 -9.01
CA ALA A 48 9.77 2.62 -8.81
C ALA A 48 8.73 2.86 -9.90
N ALA A 49 8.66 4.08 -10.45
CA ALA A 49 7.69 4.41 -11.50
C ALA A 49 7.90 3.59 -12.78
N ARG A 50 9.08 3.02 -12.98
CA ARG A 50 9.38 2.19 -14.16
C ARG A 50 8.81 0.79 -14.06
N LYS A 51 8.41 0.36 -12.87
CA LYS A 51 7.95 -1.01 -12.62
C LYS A 51 6.45 -1.17 -12.72
N VAL A 52 5.73 -0.07 -12.76
CA VAL A 52 4.27 -0.09 -12.84
C VAL A 52 3.78 0.87 -13.91
N GLN A 53 2.57 0.62 -14.39
CA GLN A 53 1.90 1.48 -15.37
C GLN A 53 0.56 1.91 -14.81
N VAL A 54 0.08 3.06 -15.29
CA VAL A 54 -1.25 3.55 -14.93
C VAL A 54 -2.29 2.49 -15.32
N GLY A 55 -3.17 2.17 -14.39
CA GLY A 55 -4.17 1.12 -14.60
C GLY A 55 -3.79 -0.23 -14.02
N ASP A 56 -2.53 -0.42 -13.61
CA ASP A 56 -2.11 -1.67 -12.99
C ASP A 56 -2.78 -1.84 -11.63
N ILE A 57 -3.05 -3.09 -11.28
CA ILE A 57 -3.55 -3.45 -9.95
C ILE A 57 -2.35 -3.85 -9.10
N VAL A 58 -2.20 -3.20 -7.95
CA VAL A 58 -1.07 -3.45 -7.07
C VAL A 58 -1.55 -3.89 -5.68
N ILE A 59 -0.70 -4.66 -5.01
CA ILE A 59 -0.88 -5.02 -3.61
C ILE A 59 0.23 -4.33 -2.83
N ILE A 60 -0.14 -3.56 -1.82
CA ILE A 60 0.81 -2.86 -0.96
C ILE A 60 0.80 -3.52 0.40
N MET A 61 1.96 -3.96 0.86
CA MET A 61 2.10 -4.72 2.11
C MET A 61 3.09 -4.04 3.02
N SER A 62 2.74 -3.91 4.29
CA SER A 62 3.68 -3.56 5.32
C SER A 62 3.80 -4.71 6.32
N TYR A 63 4.88 -4.70 7.08
CA TYR A 63 5.22 -5.79 7.98
C TYR A 63 5.48 -5.25 9.37
N ALA A 64 5.25 -6.09 10.37
CA ALA A 64 5.57 -5.75 11.74
C ALA A 64 6.37 -6.89 12.36
N MET A 65 7.25 -6.54 13.30
CA MET A 65 7.95 -7.52 14.12
C MET A 65 7.25 -7.59 15.47
N MET A 66 7.04 -8.80 15.96
CA MET A 66 6.38 -8.99 17.26
C MET A 66 6.76 -10.34 17.83
N ASP A 67 6.49 -10.55 19.12
CA ASP A 67 6.71 -11.82 19.77
C ASP A 67 5.87 -12.92 19.14
N PHE A 68 6.39 -14.14 19.14
CA PHE A 68 5.73 -15.27 18.51
C PHE A 68 4.31 -15.49 19.06
N GLU A 69 4.15 -15.40 20.38
CA GLU A 69 2.83 -15.59 20.99
C GLU A 69 1.83 -14.50 20.58
N GLU A 70 2.29 -13.27 20.48
CA GLU A 70 1.47 -12.15 19.99
C GLU A 70 1.09 -12.36 18.54
N ALA A 71 2.03 -12.84 17.71
CA ALA A 71 1.80 -13.06 16.30
C ALA A 71 0.72 -14.10 16.03
N LYS A 72 0.58 -15.10 16.91
CA LYS A 72 -0.43 -16.15 16.75
C LYS A 72 -1.86 -15.62 16.73
N SER A 73 -2.13 -14.56 17.47
CA SER A 73 -3.46 -13.96 17.57
C SER A 73 -3.60 -12.65 16.81
N PHE A 74 -2.53 -12.20 16.17
CA PHE A 74 -2.54 -10.95 15.42
C PHE A 74 -3.39 -11.07 14.16
N LYS A 75 -4.26 -10.09 13.94
CA LYS A 75 -5.06 -10.02 12.72
C LYS A 75 -4.60 -8.85 11.87
N PRO A 76 -4.01 -9.12 10.71
CA PRO A 76 -3.59 -8.04 9.79
C PRO A 76 -4.77 -7.18 9.37
N THR A 77 -4.51 -5.89 9.20
CA THR A 77 -5.48 -4.98 8.62
C THR A 77 -5.44 -5.11 7.12
N VAL A 78 -6.57 -5.45 6.50
CA VAL A 78 -6.67 -5.61 5.05
C VAL A 78 -7.72 -4.65 4.52
N VAL A 79 -7.37 -3.89 3.48
CA VAL A 79 -8.24 -2.90 2.88
C VAL A 79 -8.37 -3.19 1.39
N PHE A 80 -9.60 -3.24 0.90
CA PHE A 80 -9.91 -3.39 -0.52
C PHE A 80 -10.60 -2.10 -0.98
N PRO A 81 -9.84 -1.10 -1.47
CA PRO A 81 -10.46 0.13 -1.95
C PRO A 81 -11.26 -0.13 -3.22
N ASP A 82 -12.22 0.75 -3.47
CA ASP A 82 -12.99 0.75 -4.70
C ASP A 82 -12.05 0.84 -5.92
N SER A 83 -12.25 -0.04 -6.90
CA SER A 83 -11.34 -0.18 -8.03
C SER A 83 -11.37 1.01 -9.00
N ALA A 84 -12.46 1.78 -9.00
CA ALA A 84 -12.59 2.90 -9.93
C ALA A 84 -11.85 4.14 -9.44
N MET A 85 -11.93 4.44 -8.13
CA MET A 85 -11.42 5.69 -7.58
C MET A 85 -10.51 5.50 -6.36
N ASN A 86 -10.20 4.26 -5.99
CA ASN A 86 -9.42 3.92 -4.80
C ASN A 86 -10.00 4.53 -3.52
N LYS A 87 -11.31 4.59 -3.44
CA LYS A 87 -11.99 5.09 -2.25
C LYS A 87 -12.26 3.94 -1.29
N ILE A 88 -12.33 4.29 0.00
CA ILE A 88 -12.72 3.34 1.03
C ILE A 88 -14.22 3.10 0.92
N VAL A 89 -14.58 1.83 0.91
CA VAL A 89 -15.98 1.41 0.83
C VAL A 89 -16.52 0.99 2.19
#